data_8c57e05ea50aa1cf42097cbdab0b5358
#
_entry.id   8c57e05ea50aa1cf42097cbdab0b5358
#
_cell.length_a   1.000
_cell.length_b   1.000
_cell.length_c   1.000
_cell.angle_alpha   90.00
_cell.angle_beta   90.00
_cell.angle_gamma   90.00
#
_symmetry.space_group_name_H-M   'P 1'
#
loop_
_entity.id
_entity.type
_entity.pdbx_description
1 polymer ?
#
loop_
_entity_poly.entity_id
_entity_poly.type
_entity_poly.pdbx_seq_one_letter_code
_entity_poly.pdbx_strand_id
1 'polypeptide(L)'
;MDFTLSPEHQEFADSVARFARDKLAPGALERAHSPHYPWETAKLLSEQGLLGITFPEEDGGQGGTLMHAVLAIQQVALACPKSADIVQAGNFGPIRTFVEYATPEQKERFLPDLLAGKKLISLGMTEPDAGSAVTELKTSATQDGDDYLINGSKVFSIIDATRAVDSFC
;
A
#
# COMPACT_ATOMS: atom_id res chain seq x y z
N MET A 1 -18.61 -25.73 7.04
CA MET A 1 -17.66 -24.88 6.31
C MET A 1 -16.33 -25.06 7.03
N ASP A 2 -15.29 -25.44 6.32
CA ASP A 2 -13.96 -25.63 6.90
C ASP A 2 -13.13 -24.35 6.69
N PHE A 3 -12.58 -23.79 7.76
CA PHE A 3 -11.75 -22.59 7.76
C PHE A 3 -10.27 -22.91 8.03
N THR A 4 -9.91 -24.20 7.99
CA THR A 4 -8.52 -24.63 8.17
C THR A 4 -7.65 -24.10 7.03
N LEU A 5 -6.51 -23.50 7.38
CA LEU A 5 -5.53 -23.08 6.38
C LEU A 5 -4.92 -24.30 5.69
N SER A 6 -4.60 -24.18 4.41
CA SER A 6 -3.75 -25.17 3.75
C SER A 6 -2.35 -25.21 4.40
N PRO A 7 -1.62 -26.34 4.29
CA PRO A 7 -0.24 -26.42 4.79
C PRO A 7 0.66 -25.28 4.28
N GLU A 8 0.53 -24.91 3.01
CA GLU A 8 1.25 -23.80 2.38
C GLU A 8 0.94 -22.45 3.05
N HIS A 9 -0.34 -22.15 3.23
CA HIS A 9 -0.75 -20.91 3.90
C HIS A 9 -0.32 -20.88 5.38
N GLN A 10 -0.32 -22.02 6.05
CA GLN A 10 0.14 -22.10 7.43
C GLN A 10 1.66 -21.87 7.52
N GLU A 11 2.45 -22.48 6.65
CA GLU A 11 3.90 -22.30 6.60
C GLU A 11 4.27 -20.83 6.28
N PHE A 12 3.57 -20.23 5.33
CA PHE A 12 3.73 -18.82 5.01
C PHE A 12 3.41 -17.93 6.23
N ALA A 13 2.26 -18.14 6.88
CA ALA A 13 1.86 -17.39 8.06
C ALA A 13 2.89 -17.53 9.21
N ASP A 14 3.37 -18.74 9.46
CA ASP A 14 4.37 -19.01 10.49
C ASP A 14 5.71 -18.33 10.18
N SER A 15 6.10 -18.27 8.91
CA SER A 15 7.30 -17.55 8.46
C SER A 15 7.19 -16.06 8.71
N VAL A 16 6.07 -15.46 8.29
CA VAL A 16 5.81 -14.02 8.53
C VAL A 16 5.72 -13.73 10.04
N ALA A 17 5.09 -14.61 10.82
CA ALA A 17 4.99 -14.44 12.27
C ALA A 17 6.37 -14.44 12.95
N ARG A 18 7.27 -15.32 12.55
CA ARG A 18 8.66 -15.34 13.08
C ARG A 18 9.38 -14.03 12.73
N PHE A 19 9.34 -13.63 11.45
CA PHE A 19 9.93 -12.38 11.00
C PHE A 19 9.38 -11.17 11.78
N ALA A 20 8.05 -11.07 11.92
CA ALA A 20 7.39 -9.96 12.59
C ALA A 20 7.79 -9.88 14.08
N ARG A 21 7.82 -11.02 14.77
CA ARG A 21 8.25 -11.09 16.17
C ARG A 21 9.71 -10.67 16.33
N ASP A 22 10.59 -11.15 15.46
CA ASP A 22 12.04 -10.95 15.61
C ASP A 22 12.50 -9.57 15.15
N LYS A 23 11.85 -8.98 14.14
CA LYS A 23 12.28 -7.75 13.50
C LYS A 23 11.35 -6.55 13.74
N LEU A 24 10.05 -6.78 13.94
CA LEU A 24 9.08 -5.69 14.02
C LEU A 24 8.55 -5.46 15.44
N ALA A 25 8.43 -6.50 16.28
CA ALA A 25 8.03 -6.32 17.66
C ALA A 25 8.99 -5.41 18.45
N PRO A 26 10.34 -5.55 18.31
CA PRO A 26 11.24 -4.55 18.87
C PRO A 26 10.96 -3.16 18.28
N GLY A 27 10.81 -2.15 19.14
CA GLY A 27 10.49 -0.77 18.74
C GLY A 27 9.07 -0.53 18.24
N ALA A 28 8.13 -1.49 18.38
CA ALA A 28 6.74 -1.33 17.94
C ALA A 28 6.04 -0.16 18.64
N LEU A 29 6.25 -0.01 19.96
CA LEU A 29 5.68 1.09 20.75
C LEU A 29 6.23 2.45 20.32
N GLU A 30 7.54 2.53 20.06
CA GLU A 30 8.18 3.75 19.57
C GLU A 30 7.62 4.14 18.19
N ARG A 31 7.54 3.19 17.27
CA ARG A 31 6.94 3.44 15.96
C ARG A 31 5.49 3.88 16.06
N ALA A 32 4.70 3.29 16.97
CA ALA A 32 3.29 3.66 17.14
C ALA A 32 3.11 5.13 17.55
N HIS A 33 4.03 5.68 18.35
CA HIS A 33 3.99 7.06 18.82
C HIS A 33 4.76 8.05 17.92
N SER A 34 5.52 7.57 16.94
CA SER A 34 6.25 8.43 16.01
C SER A 34 5.27 9.11 15.04
N PRO A 35 5.38 10.45 14.84
CA PRO A 35 4.62 11.14 13.80
C PRO A 35 5.18 10.89 12.40
N HIS A 36 6.37 10.30 12.29
CA HIS A 36 7.03 10.08 11.00
C HIS A 36 6.68 8.73 10.40
N TYR A 37 6.68 8.68 9.06
CA TYR A 37 6.55 7.42 8.35
C TYR A 37 7.82 6.57 8.53
N PRO A 38 7.71 5.28 8.88
CA PRO A 38 8.85 4.43 9.21
C PRO A 38 9.51 3.83 7.95
N TRP A 39 10.25 4.64 7.20
CA TRP A 39 10.88 4.27 5.93
C TRP A 39 11.79 3.04 6.02
N GLU A 40 12.56 2.91 7.09
CA GLU A 40 13.42 1.74 7.31
C GLU A 40 12.60 0.45 7.46
N THR A 41 11.43 0.55 8.09
CA THR A 41 10.51 -0.58 8.19
C THR A 41 9.89 -0.91 6.84
N ALA A 42 9.52 0.09 6.04
CA ALA A 42 8.99 -0.12 4.70
C ALA A 42 10.01 -0.84 3.81
N LYS A 43 11.27 -0.41 3.84
CA LYS A 43 12.36 -1.07 3.15
C LYS A 43 12.54 -2.51 3.62
N LEU A 44 12.56 -2.76 4.93
CA LEU A 44 12.69 -4.09 5.50
C LEU A 44 11.55 -5.02 5.06
N LEU A 45 10.30 -4.52 5.02
CA LEU A 45 9.14 -5.27 4.55
C LEU A 45 9.23 -5.57 3.05
N SER A 46 9.72 -4.63 2.25
CA SER A 46 10.00 -4.83 0.82
C SER A 46 11.04 -5.94 0.60
N GLU A 47 12.16 -5.91 1.32
CA GLU A 47 13.22 -6.92 1.25
C GLU A 47 12.73 -8.34 1.63
N GLN A 48 11.64 -8.45 2.38
CA GLN A 48 10.97 -9.70 2.70
C GLN A 48 9.88 -10.10 1.70
N GLY A 49 9.70 -9.35 0.61
CA GLY A 49 8.66 -9.60 -0.38
C GLY A 49 7.24 -9.36 0.14
N LEU A 50 7.06 -8.56 1.20
CA LEU A 50 5.76 -8.29 1.80
C LEU A 50 5.04 -7.07 1.19
N LEU A 51 5.67 -6.38 0.22
CA LEU A 51 5.03 -5.38 -0.62
C LEU A 51 4.80 -5.97 -2.01
N GLY A 52 3.61 -5.79 -2.58
CA GLY A 52 3.26 -6.34 -3.88
C GLY A 52 3.02 -7.86 -3.90
N ILE A 53 2.61 -8.46 -2.80
CA ILE A 53 2.35 -9.91 -2.69
C ILE A 53 1.42 -10.40 -3.80
N THR A 54 0.35 -9.63 -4.10
CA THR A 54 -0.71 -10.04 -5.03
C THR A 54 -0.50 -9.52 -6.45
N PHE A 55 0.59 -8.82 -6.73
CA PHE A 55 0.85 -8.29 -8.07
C PHE A 55 1.61 -9.32 -8.91
N PRO A 56 1.44 -9.26 -10.25
CA PRO A 56 2.18 -10.11 -11.17
C PRO A 56 3.70 -9.95 -11.02
N GLU A 57 4.44 -11.03 -11.26
CA GLU A 57 5.91 -11.00 -11.24
C GLU A 57 6.48 -10.03 -12.28
N GLU A 58 5.82 -9.90 -13.44
CA GLU A 58 6.18 -8.95 -14.50
C GLU A 58 6.09 -7.48 -14.04
N ASP A 59 5.24 -7.19 -13.06
CA ASP A 59 5.10 -5.89 -12.41
C ASP A 59 6.00 -5.78 -11.14
N GLY A 60 6.89 -6.74 -10.89
CA GLY A 60 7.78 -6.79 -9.74
C GLY A 60 7.12 -7.30 -8.45
N GLY A 61 5.91 -7.87 -8.54
CA GLY A 61 5.20 -8.50 -7.44
C GLY A 61 5.64 -9.94 -7.17
N GLN A 62 4.95 -10.59 -6.24
CA GLN A 62 5.27 -11.97 -5.82
C GLN A 62 4.33 -13.03 -6.46
N GLY A 63 3.35 -12.64 -7.27
CA GLY A 63 2.38 -13.56 -7.86
C GLY A 63 1.50 -14.31 -6.86
N GLY A 64 1.48 -13.87 -5.61
CA GLY A 64 0.74 -14.51 -4.53
C GLY A 64 -0.76 -14.24 -4.57
N THR A 65 -1.50 -14.94 -3.71
CA THR A 65 -2.95 -14.80 -3.62
C THR A 65 -3.37 -13.73 -2.61
N LEU A 66 -4.65 -13.35 -2.66
CA LEU A 66 -5.25 -12.48 -1.65
C LEU A 66 -5.09 -13.05 -0.22
N MET A 67 -5.15 -14.38 -0.06
CA MET A 67 -4.97 -15.04 1.24
C MET A 67 -3.56 -14.80 1.79
N HIS A 68 -2.53 -14.86 0.96
CA HIS A 68 -1.15 -14.54 1.40
C HIS A 68 -1.05 -13.10 1.93
N ALA A 69 -1.64 -12.13 1.21
CA ALA A 69 -1.61 -10.73 1.67
C ALA A 69 -2.37 -10.54 2.99
N VAL A 70 -3.54 -11.17 3.16
CA VAL A 70 -4.32 -11.10 4.41
C VAL A 70 -3.55 -11.73 5.57
N LEU A 71 -2.96 -12.91 5.37
CA LEU A 71 -2.13 -13.57 6.39
C LEU A 71 -0.90 -12.74 6.76
N ALA A 72 -0.23 -12.13 5.78
CA ALA A 72 0.91 -11.25 6.03
C ALA A 72 0.50 -10.06 6.92
N ILE A 73 -0.59 -9.37 6.56
CA ILE A 73 -1.11 -8.23 7.35
C ILE A 73 -1.46 -8.69 8.77
N GLN A 74 -2.15 -9.82 8.90
CA GLN A 74 -2.56 -10.37 10.20
C GLN A 74 -1.34 -10.66 11.09
N GLN A 75 -0.34 -11.39 10.58
CA GLN A 75 0.83 -11.77 11.37
C GLN A 75 1.70 -10.56 11.73
N VAL A 76 1.85 -9.61 10.82
CA VAL A 76 2.57 -8.35 11.10
C VAL A 76 1.81 -7.50 12.13
N ALA A 77 0.48 -7.42 12.04
CA ALA A 77 -0.35 -6.64 12.97
C ALA A 77 -0.26 -7.14 14.42
N LEU A 78 -0.15 -8.46 14.62
CA LEU A 78 0.04 -9.06 15.95
C LEU A 78 1.34 -8.59 16.62
N ALA A 79 2.36 -8.23 15.86
CA ALA A 79 3.64 -7.74 16.37
C ALA A 79 3.74 -6.20 16.37
N CYS A 80 3.25 -5.55 15.33
CA CYS A 80 3.33 -4.10 15.14
C CYS A 80 2.24 -3.60 14.18
N PRO A 81 1.11 -3.08 14.66
CA PRO A 81 0.01 -2.58 13.81
C PRO A 81 0.46 -1.53 12.79
N LYS A 82 1.30 -0.56 13.20
CA LYS A 82 1.81 0.46 12.27
C LYS A 82 2.64 -0.12 11.11
N SER A 83 3.33 -1.24 11.34
CA SER A 83 4.03 -1.95 10.26
C SER A 83 3.05 -2.72 9.36
N ALA A 84 1.93 -3.20 9.90
CA ALA A 84 0.89 -3.86 9.12
C ALA A 84 0.19 -2.88 8.15
N ASP A 85 0.04 -1.61 8.53
CA ASP A 85 -0.47 -0.56 7.63
C ASP A 85 0.42 -0.40 6.39
N ILE A 86 1.74 -0.54 6.56
CA ILE A 86 2.67 -0.50 5.42
C ILE A 86 2.45 -1.69 4.49
N VAL A 87 2.29 -2.91 5.04
CA VAL A 87 1.99 -4.10 4.25
C VAL A 87 0.65 -3.95 3.53
N GLN A 88 -0.36 -3.43 4.23
CA GLN A 88 -1.68 -3.15 3.64
C GLN A 88 -1.57 -2.14 2.49
N ALA A 89 -0.88 -1.01 2.70
CA ALA A 89 -0.71 0.03 1.69
C ALA A 89 0.12 -0.44 0.48
N GLY A 90 1.05 -1.36 0.67
CA GLY A 90 1.88 -1.96 -0.38
C GLY A 90 1.20 -3.07 -1.20
N ASN A 91 -0.04 -3.47 -0.83
CA ASN A 91 -0.79 -4.54 -1.50
C ASN A 91 -2.19 -4.13 -1.96
N PHE A 92 -2.77 -3.10 -1.35
CA PHE A 92 -4.16 -2.69 -1.54
C PHE A 92 -4.29 -1.18 -1.74
N GLY A 93 -5.53 -0.75 -2.05
CA GLY A 93 -5.85 0.66 -2.20
C GLY A 93 -5.13 1.30 -3.40
N PRO A 94 -4.44 2.43 -3.17
CA PRO A 94 -3.88 3.24 -4.26
C PRO A 94 -2.93 2.49 -5.18
N ILE A 95 -2.02 1.69 -4.61
CA ILE A 95 -1.02 0.95 -5.40
C ILE A 95 -1.67 -0.11 -6.28
N ARG A 96 -2.73 -0.78 -5.80
CA ARG A 96 -3.46 -1.76 -6.60
C ARG A 96 -4.17 -1.10 -7.76
N THR A 97 -4.82 0.04 -7.54
CA THR A 97 -5.43 0.84 -8.60
C THR A 97 -4.38 1.28 -9.62
N PHE A 98 -3.21 1.70 -9.16
CA PHE A 98 -2.11 2.07 -10.04
C PHE A 98 -1.64 0.88 -10.89
N VAL A 99 -1.40 -0.29 -10.30
CA VAL A 99 -0.99 -1.49 -11.05
C VAL A 99 -2.05 -1.91 -12.09
N GLU A 100 -3.33 -1.73 -11.78
CA GLU A 100 -4.42 -2.14 -12.68
C GLU A 100 -4.63 -1.18 -13.86
N TYR A 101 -4.45 0.13 -13.67
CA TYR A 101 -4.84 1.15 -14.65
C TYR A 101 -3.69 1.98 -15.23
N ALA A 102 -2.48 1.91 -14.67
CA ALA A 102 -1.34 2.66 -15.18
C ALA A 102 -0.83 2.11 -16.51
N THR A 103 -0.29 3.00 -17.35
CA THR A 103 0.38 2.58 -18.58
C THR A 103 1.69 1.85 -18.27
N PRO A 104 2.22 1.03 -19.22
CA PRO A 104 3.52 0.39 -19.04
C PRO A 104 4.65 1.36 -18.66
N GLU A 105 4.70 2.53 -19.28
CA GLU A 105 5.71 3.57 -19.02
C GLU A 105 5.55 4.15 -17.59
N GLN A 106 4.31 4.33 -17.12
CA GLN A 106 4.05 4.76 -15.75
C GLN A 106 4.48 3.70 -14.75
N LYS A 107 4.15 2.42 -15.01
CA LYS A 107 4.59 1.31 -14.16
C LYS A 107 6.11 1.24 -14.07
N GLU A 108 6.81 1.26 -15.21
CA GLU A 108 8.28 1.23 -15.26
C GLU A 108 8.91 2.38 -14.45
N ARG A 109 8.33 3.57 -14.55
CA ARG A 109 8.84 4.77 -13.88
C ARG A 109 8.64 4.77 -12.36
N PHE A 110 7.51 4.24 -11.86
CA PHE A 110 7.10 4.50 -10.47
C PHE A 110 6.98 3.25 -9.60
N LEU A 111 6.57 2.13 -10.18
CA LEU A 111 6.28 0.92 -9.41
C LEU A 111 7.51 0.34 -8.68
N PRO A 112 8.73 0.35 -9.26
CA PRO A 112 9.91 -0.15 -8.57
C PRO A 112 10.18 0.58 -7.24
N ASP A 113 10.05 1.90 -7.20
CA ASP A 113 10.28 2.67 -5.97
C ASP A 113 9.14 2.51 -4.95
N LEU A 114 7.90 2.30 -5.41
CA LEU A 114 6.75 1.99 -4.55
C LEU A 114 6.95 0.63 -3.87
N LEU A 115 7.28 -0.40 -4.65
CA LEU A 115 7.50 -1.76 -4.13
C LEU A 115 8.78 -1.88 -3.30
N ALA A 116 9.79 -1.04 -3.57
CA ALA A 116 11.00 -0.97 -2.74
C ALA A 116 10.78 -0.21 -1.40
N GLY A 117 9.57 0.28 -1.12
CA GLY A 117 9.28 1.06 0.08
C GLY A 117 10.00 2.41 0.15
N LYS A 118 10.39 2.97 -1.01
CA LYS A 118 11.07 4.28 -1.12
C LYS A 118 10.13 5.43 -1.37
N LYS A 119 8.97 5.15 -1.95
CA LYS A 119 7.91 6.11 -2.26
C LYS A 119 6.58 5.62 -1.72
N LEU A 120 5.65 6.55 -1.56
CA LEU A 120 4.26 6.28 -1.21
C LEU A 120 3.36 6.75 -2.35
N ILE A 121 2.20 6.11 -2.47
CA ILE A 121 1.13 6.51 -3.37
C ILE A 121 -0.13 6.74 -2.54
N SER A 122 -0.88 7.79 -2.84
CA SER A 122 -2.12 8.14 -2.18
C SER A 122 -3.28 8.24 -3.15
N LEU A 123 -4.47 7.97 -2.66
CA LEU A 123 -5.73 8.13 -3.38
C LEU A 123 -6.59 9.16 -2.66
N GLY A 124 -6.87 10.28 -3.31
CA GLY A 124 -7.87 11.25 -2.89
C GLY A 124 -9.22 10.90 -3.50
N MET A 125 -10.10 10.24 -2.74
CA MET A 125 -11.43 9.86 -3.22
C MET A 125 -12.51 10.76 -2.63
N THR A 126 -12.60 10.83 -1.31
CA THR A 126 -13.66 11.52 -0.57
C THR A 126 -13.66 13.02 -0.83
N GLU A 127 -14.84 13.60 -0.99
CA GLU A 127 -15.07 15.04 -1.11
C GLU A 127 -15.90 15.55 0.07
N PRO A 128 -15.91 16.86 0.35
CA PRO A 128 -16.69 17.42 1.46
C PRO A 128 -18.15 16.99 1.45
N ASP A 129 -18.77 16.87 0.26
CA ASP A 129 -20.19 16.54 0.07
C ASP A 129 -20.41 15.07 -0.34
N ALA A 130 -19.36 14.28 -0.60
CA ALA A 130 -19.47 12.93 -1.13
C ALA A 130 -18.49 11.97 -0.45
N GLY A 131 -18.99 11.18 0.50
CA GLY A 131 -18.27 10.09 1.17
C GLY A 131 -18.64 8.74 0.57
N SER A 132 -19.61 8.04 1.18
CA SER A 132 -20.08 6.73 0.68
C SER A 132 -20.76 6.81 -0.69
N ALA A 133 -21.31 7.97 -1.04
CA ALA A 133 -21.92 8.23 -2.35
C ALA A 133 -20.82 8.58 -3.39
N VAL A 134 -19.94 7.63 -3.69
CA VAL A 134 -18.79 7.84 -4.60
C VAL A 134 -19.19 8.20 -6.04
N THR A 135 -20.44 7.97 -6.42
CA THR A 135 -21.00 8.37 -7.72
C THR A 135 -21.38 9.85 -7.79
N GLU A 136 -21.35 10.58 -6.66
CA GLU A 136 -21.70 11.99 -6.55
C GLU A 136 -20.47 12.91 -6.47
N LEU A 137 -19.28 12.38 -6.79
CA LEU A 137 -18.05 13.16 -6.83
C LEU A 137 -18.16 14.28 -7.88
N LYS A 138 -17.70 15.47 -7.50
CA LYS A 138 -17.78 16.69 -8.33
C LYS A 138 -16.43 17.14 -8.90
N THR A 139 -15.32 16.60 -8.37
CA THR A 139 -13.99 16.88 -8.92
C THR A 139 -13.95 16.48 -10.38
N SER A 140 -13.52 17.38 -11.22
CA SER A 140 -13.46 17.21 -12.67
C SER A 140 -12.06 17.52 -13.20
N ALA A 141 -11.67 16.85 -14.28
CA ALA A 141 -10.49 17.15 -15.07
C ALA A 141 -10.94 17.52 -16.49
N THR A 142 -10.57 18.71 -16.96
CA THR A 142 -10.88 19.17 -18.32
C THR A 142 -9.58 19.30 -19.09
N GLN A 143 -9.50 18.70 -20.27
CA GLN A 143 -8.31 18.79 -21.11
C GLN A 143 -8.10 20.24 -21.59
N ASP A 144 -6.87 20.74 -21.49
CA ASP A 144 -6.43 22.04 -21.95
C ASP A 144 -5.10 21.91 -22.72
N GLY A 145 -5.17 21.69 -24.01
CA GLY A 145 -4.01 21.36 -24.83
C GLY A 145 -3.43 19.98 -24.47
N ASP A 146 -2.17 19.95 -24.10
CA ASP A 146 -1.45 18.75 -23.65
C ASP A 146 -1.57 18.50 -22.12
N ASP A 147 -2.23 19.42 -21.40
CA ASP A 147 -2.42 19.39 -19.96
C ASP A 147 -3.88 19.11 -19.57
N TYR A 148 -4.13 18.94 -18.26
CA TYR A 148 -5.46 18.84 -17.68
C TYR A 148 -5.65 19.90 -16.59
N LEU A 149 -6.74 20.64 -16.66
CA LEU A 149 -7.19 21.54 -15.60
C LEU A 149 -8.07 20.76 -14.62
N ILE A 150 -7.59 20.60 -13.38
CA ILE A 150 -8.32 19.88 -12.32
C ILE A 150 -9.04 20.89 -11.44
N ASN A 151 -10.35 20.72 -11.27
CA ASN A 151 -11.20 21.51 -10.38
C ASN A 151 -11.92 20.61 -9.39
N GLY A 152 -11.72 20.85 -8.08
CA GLY A 152 -12.38 20.09 -7.02
C GLY A 152 -11.68 20.23 -5.67
N SER A 153 -12.21 19.51 -4.70
CA SER A 153 -11.67 19.44 -3.35
C SER A 153 -11.75 18.01 -2.84
N LYS A 154 -10.67 17.53 -2.23
CA LYS A 154 -10.61 16.19 -1.61
C LYS A 154 -10.33 16.33 -0.12
N VAL A 155 -10.85 15.39 0.67
CA VAL A 155 -10.62 15.28 2.11
C VAL A 155 -10.08 13.89 2.47
N PHE A 156 -9.45 13.76 3.63
CA PHE A 156 -8.88 12.50 4.14
C PHE A 156 -7.77 11.90 3.28
N SER A 157 -6.89 12.73 2.72
CA SER A 157 -5.63 12.23 2.13
C SER A 157 -4.69 11.75 3.25
N ILE A 158 -4.37 10.45 3.26
CA ILE A 158 -3.62 9.80 4.34
C ILE A 158 -2.13 9.67 3.96
N ILE A 159 -1.49 10.76 3.56
CA ILE A 159 -0.02 10.76 3.37
C ILE A 159 0.57 12.04 3.96
N ASP A 160 1.68 11.85 4.69
CA ASP A 160 2.53 12.93 5.13
C ASP A 160 3.14 13.63 3.90
N ALA A 161 2.68 14.86 3.65
CA ALA A 161 3.13 15.70 2.55
C ALA A 161 4.58 16.21 2.69
N THR A 162 5.33 15.79 3.71
CA THR A 162 6.69 16.27 3.97
C THR A 162 7.76 15.66 3.06
N ARG A 163 7.44 14.62 2.27
CA ARG A 163 8.25 14.16 1.15
C ARG A 163 7.43 14.26 -0.12
N ALA A 164 7.83 15.17 -0.99
CA ALA A 164 7.21 15.43 -2.27
C ALA A 164 6.86 14.12 -2.98
N VAL A 165 5.58 13.88 -3.10
CA VAL A 165 5.04 12.90 -4.03
C VAL A 165 5.04 13.60 -5.38
N ASP A 166 5.71 13.03 -6.37
CA ASP A 166 5.44 13.42 -7.74
C ASP A 166 3.95 13.17 -7.96
N SER A 167 3.16 14.25 -8.08
CA SER A 167 1.73 14.15 -8.24
C SER A 167 1.42 13.52 -9.60
N PHE A 168 0.67 12.44 -9.56
CA PHE A 168 0.03 11.88 -10.73
C PHE A 168 -1.37 12.50 -10.85
N CYS A 169 -1.62 13.16 -11.92
CA CYS A 169 -2.95 13.46 -12.43
C CYS A 169 -3.19 12.63 -13.69
#